data_8d63d3026c02ca93471a540110c3ad47
#
_entry.id   8d63d3026c02ca93471a540110c3ad47
#
_cell.length_a   1.000
_cell.length_b   1.000
_cell.length_c   1.000
_cell.angle_alpha   90.00
_cell.angle_beta   90.00
_cell.angle_gamma   90.00
#
_symmetry.space_group_name_H-M   'P 1'
#
loop_
_entity.id
_entity.type
_entity.pdbx_description
1 polymer ?
#
loop_
_entity_poly.entity_id
_entity_poly.type
_entity_poly.pdbx_seq_one_letter_code
_entity_poly.pdbx_strand_id
1 'polypeptide(L)'
;MNPRLFALFPVSAVALAVGVALTGCGGDSDVLPAQSATFSKVEFTSTPTPTTDADMLKTYTTSVAKVTMSDGSTKEYKLSYNTLFKNTDAISEVNGKKYAAAQLYDMNMNPIKDPNGDMVIAETADANSLLKVGNKMFLVNHWEYDDVLADGQTAYKVANWYSRMPMEMGVSSIAQDSATGKLSVTSQKPVDFKSVNGGWIFCFGGPTPWNTHLGGEEDYDLYFVPGEKSYTTTAAGLKAMTEVYFNGTKTANPYHYGYATEVAVKEDGSYAVTKHYEMGRGTWEMARFAADGRTAIFGDDGAYSGLFMFVGDKQNDPKAGGSLYAAKWNQTSADGTDGGTADITWVKLGSANYDEIKKIIDNGTTIGDIFETSMTEVAGYIPTRAGSAETIWLKLKPGMEKAAAFLETRRYAAYLGATTEFTKGEGVAFNEKDKKMYYAISYTQSSMLATDAGPLTPIRLKDNNPGPTY
;
A
#
# COMPACT_ATOMS: atom_id res chain seq x y z
N MET A 1 -15.90 -38.47 -19.43
CA MET A 1 -14.73 -39.03 -20.13
C MET A 1 -13.56 -38.10 -19.94
N ASN A 2 -12.48 -38.59 -19.42
CA ASN A 2 -11.19 -37.98 -19.06
C ASN A 2 -11.16 -36.85 -18.03
N PRO A 3 -10.64 -37.10 -16.84
CA PRO A 3 -10.27 -36.08 -15.88
C PRO A 3 -8.86 -35.59 -16.23
N ARG A 4 -8.67 -34.30 -16.40
CA ARG A 4 -7.35 -33.70 -16.53
C ARG A 4 -6.79 -33.40 -15.13
N LEU A 5 -5.61 -33.97 -14.88
CA LEU A 5 -4.74 -33.76 -13.73
C LEU A 5 -4.47 -32.26 -13.53
N PHE A 6 -4.71 -31.79 -12.31
CA PHE A 6 -4.11 -30.55 -11.82
C PHE A 6 -2.69 -30.88 -11.37
N ALA A 7 -1.73 -30.28 -12.04
CA ALA A 7 -0.33 -30.32 -11.63
C ALA A 7 -0.15 -29.40 -10.41
N LEU A 8 0.19 -30.00 -9.28
CA LEU A 8 0.67 -29.32 -8.09
C LEU A 8 2.08 -28.78 -8.38
N PHE A 9 2.27 -27.46 -8.32
CA PHE A 9 3.60 -26.86 -8.32
C PHE A 9 4.28 -27.13 -6.97
N PRO A 10 5.54 -27.61 -6.96
CA PRO A 10 6.24 -27.88 -5.72
C PRO A 10 6.67 -26.57 -5.04
N VAL A 11 6.29 -26.41 -3.78
CA VAL A 11 6.91 -25.46 -2.86
C VAL A 11 8.36 -25.88 -2.70
N SER A 12 9.30 -25.05 -3.14
CA SER A 12 10.73 -25.32 -3.02
C SER A 12 11.13 -25.32 -1.54
N ALA A 13 11.27 -26.51 -0.97
CA ALA A 13 11.85 -26.70 0.35
C ALA A 13 13.34 -26.41 0.28
N VAL A 14 13.82 -25.40 1.03
CA VAL A 14 15.24 -25.17 1.25
C VAL A 14 15.73 -26.27 2.21
N ALA A 15 16.39 -27.30 1.66
CA ALA A 15 17.06 -28.32 2.45
C ALA A 15 18.39 -27.77 2.96
N LEU A 16 18.52 -27.56 4.27
CA LEU A 16 19.79 -27.28 4.94
C LEU A 16 20.50 -28.61 5.19
N ALA A 17 21.46 -28.98 4.36
CA ALA A 17 22.32 -30.14 4.58
C ALA A 17 23.49 -29.73 5.49
N VAL A 18 23.47 -30.18 6.74
CA VAL A 18 24.66 -30.18 7.62
C VAL A 18 25.30 -31.58 7.51
N GLY A 19 26.35 -31.65 6.70
CA GLY A 19 27.19 -32.86 6.60
C GLY A 19 28.22 -32.87 7.72
N VAL A 20 28.13 -33.81 8.65
CA VAL A 20 29.21 -34.20 9.56
C VAL A 20 29.91 -35.44 8.98
N ALA A 21 31.13 -35.27 8.48
CA ALA A 21 31.97 -36.39 8.06
C ALA A 21 32.62 -37.03 9.30
N LEU A 22 32.22 -38.24 9.62
CA LEU A 22 32.97 -39.10 10.52
C LEU A 22 33.62 -40.22 9.71
N THR A 23 34.95 -40.22 9.60
CA THR A 23 35.74 -41.30 9.07
C THR A 23 35.93 -42.36 10.17
N GLY A 24 35.38 -43.52 9.96
CA GLY A 24 35.64 -44.70 10.77
C GLY A 24 35.62 -45.96 9.90
N CYS A 25 36.72 -46.70 9.88
CA CYS A 25 36.87 -47.93 9.13
C CYS A 25 36.07 -49.12 9.67
N GLY A 26 35.49 -49.88 8.77
CA GLY A 26 35.35 -51.35 8.86
C GLY A 26 33.98 -51.89 9.23
N GLY A 27 33.36 -52.64 8.28
CA GLY A 27 32.30 -53.61 8.53
C GLY A 27 31.09 -53.39 7.61
N ASP A 28 30.95 -54.32 6.62
CA ASP A 28 29.77 -54.41 5.75
C ASP A 28 28.49 -54.59 6.56
N SER A 29 27.65 -53.61 6.53
CA SER A 29 26.19 -53.70 6.66
C SER A 29 25.59 -52.54 5.90
N ASP A 30 24.75 -52.84 4.91
CA ASP A 30 23.97 -51.86 4.15
C ASP A 30 23.06 -51.03 5.08
N VAL A 31 23.65 -50.05 5.77
CA VAL A 31 22.88 -49.01 6.46
C VAL A 31 22.57 -47.98 5.41
N LEU A 32 21.36 -48.00 4.86
CA LEU A 32 20.81 -46.90 4.08
C LEU A 32 21.06 -45.58 4.86
N PRO A 33 21.59 -44.53 4.24
CA PRO A 33 21.79 -43.30 4.94
C PRO A 33 20.47 -42.85 5.54
N ALA A 34 20.45 -42.60 6.85
CA ALA A 34 19.24 -42.11 7.53
C ALA A 34 18.71 -40.94 6.78
N GLN A 35 17.52 -41.06 6.22
CA GLN A 35 16.85 -39.98 5.49
C GLN A 35 16.68 -38.84 6.49
N SER A 36 17.36 -37.70 6.25
CA SER A 36 17.27 -36.53 7.13
C SER A 36 15.82 -36.11 7.22
N ALA A 37 15.32 -35.95 8.44
CA ALA A 37 13.96 -35.52 8.67
C ALA A 37 13.72 -34.14 8.00
N THR A 38 12.63 -34.03 7.26
CA THR A 38 12.23 -32.81 6.56
C THR A 38 11.24 -31.99 7.41
N PHE A 39 11.12 -30.72 7.14
CA PHE A 39 10.12 -29.85 7.77
C PHE A 39 8.69 -30.38 7.49
N SER A 40 7.84 -30.43 8.53
CA SER A 40 6.44 -30.83 8.44
C SER A 40 5.50 -29.68 8.72
N LYS A 41 5.64 -29.01 9.89
CA LYS A 41 4.82 -27.84 10.25
C LYS A 41 5.56 -26.93 11.23
N VAL A 42 5.05 -25.70 11.36
CA VAL A 42 5.42 -24.77 12.42
C VAL A 42 4.15 -24.26 13.11
N GLU A 43 4.22 -24.14 14.44
CA GLU A 43 3.17 -23.55 15.27
C GLU A 43 3.79 -22.42 16.08
N PHE A 44 3.06 -21.33 16.28
CA PHE A 44 3.52 -20.18 17.04
C PHE A 44 2.68 -20.05 18.32
N THR A 45 3.34 -19.75 19.44
CA THR A 45 2.65 -19.33 20.67
C THR A 45 2.42 -17.82 20.59
N SER A 46 1.32 -17.35 21.17
CA SER A 46 1.02 -15.93 21.21
C SER A 46 1.90 -15.19 22.23
N THR A 47 2.20 -13.92 21.94
CA THR A 47 2.72 -12.99 22.94
C THR A 47 1.52 -12.33 23.62
N PRO A 48 1.40 -12.38 24.97
CA PRO A 48 0.34 -11.69 25.68
C PRO A 48 0.39 -10.18 25.43
N THR A 49 -0.77 -9.54 25.39
CA THR A 49 -0.87 -8.08 25.30
C THR A 49 -0.18 -7.43 26.50
N PRO A 50 0.68 -6.42 26.34
CA PRO A 50 1.26 -5.68 27.43
C PRO A 50 0.17 -5.01 28.27
N THR A 51 0.32 -5.07 29.60
CA THR A 51 -0.68 -4.56 30.57
C THR A 51 -0.18 -3.37 31.38
N THR A 52 1.09 -3.00 31.22
CA THR A 52 1.70 -1.86 31.92
C THR A 52 2.34 -0.90 30.90
N ASP A 53 2.37 0.39 31.21
CA ASP A 53 3.03 1.41 30.38
C ASP A 53 4.50 1.06 30.12
N ALA A 54 5.19 0.51 31.15
CA ALA A 54 6.58 0.10 31.01
C ALA A 54 6.77 -1.07 30.02
N ASP A 55 5.79 -1.93 29.86
CA ASP A 55 5.85 -3.01 28.87
C ASP A 55 5.46 -2.53 27.48
N MET A 56 4.54 -1.56 27.39
CA MET A 56 4.17 -0.93 26.10
C MET A 56 5.34 -0.19 25.45
N LEU A 57 6.28 0.30 26.24
CA LEU A 57 7.51 0.97 25.76
C LEU A 57 8.61 -0.01 25.32
N LYS A 58 8.42 -1.32 25.46
CA LYS A 58 9.41 -2.33 25.11
C LYS A 58 9.06 -3.02 23.80
N THR A 59 10.05 -3.16 22.94
CA THR A 59 9.96 -4.08 21.79
C THR A 59 10.35 -5.48 22.25
N TYR A 60 9.36 -6.35 22.48
CA TYR A 60 9.60 -7.71 22.97
C TYR A 60 8.60 -8.70 22.37
N THR A 61 8.96 -9.98 22.45
CA THR A 61 8.04 -11.09 22.21
C THR A 61 8.36 -12.25 23.14
N THR A 62 7.34 -12.96 23.60
CA THR A 62 7.46 -14.24 24.30
C THR A 62 7.09 -15.41 23.41
N SER A 63 6.77 -15.15 22.15
CA SER A 63 6.39 -16.15 21.17
C SER A 63 7.52 -17.15 20.91
N VAL A 64 7.14 -18.40 20.73
CA VAL A 64 8.02 -19.51 20.37
C VAL A 64 7.51 -20.12 19.09
N ALA A 65 8.40 -20.37 18.13
CA ALA A 65 8.12 -21.18 16.96
C ALA A 65 8.44 -22.65 17.27
N LYS A 66 7.41 -23.50 17.34
CA LYS A 66 7.55 -24.95 17.50
C LYS A 66 7.54 -25.61 16.13
N VAL A 67 8.70 -26.09 15.70
CA VAL A 67 8.88 -26.79 14.42
C VAL A 67 8.75 -28.28 14.63
N THR A 68 7.90 -28.92 13.83
CA THR A 68 7.74 -30.39 13.79
C THR A 68 8.33 -30.91 12.49
N MET A 69 9.13 -31.96 12.60
CA MET A 69 9.77 -32.61 11.46
C MET A 69 8.95 -33.84 11.01
N SER A 70 9.26 -34.39 9.85
CA SER A 70 8.56 -35.55 9.26
C SER A 70 8.70 -36.84 10.08
N ASP A 71 9.72 -36.96 10.94
CA ASP A 71 9.93 -38.04 11.88
C ASP A 71 9.19 -37.88 13.22
N GLY A 72 8.40 -36.80 13.35
CA GLY A 72 7.68 -36.44 14.56
C GLY A 72 8.51 -35.70 15.62
N SER A 73 9.83 -35.53 15.42
CA SER A 73 10.66 -34.73 16.31
C SER A 73 10.24 -33.27 16.31
N THR A 74 10.41 -32.60 17.44
CA THR A 74 10.06 -31.16 17.59
C THR A 74 11.24 -30.37 18.10
N LYS A 75 11.34 -29.10 17.62
CA LYS A 75 12.31 -28.13 18.11
C LYS A 75 11.65 -26.79 18.32
N GLU A 76 11.96 -26.14 19.43
CA GLU A 76 11.45 -24.82 19.76
C GLU A 76 12.50 -23.75 19.54
N TYR A 77 12.07 -22.62 18.94
CA TYR A 77 12.87 -21.43 18.69
C TYR A 77 12.17 -20.23 19.32
N LYS A 78 12.84 -19.58 20.26
CA LYS A 78 12.37 -18.30 20.82
C LYS A 78 12.48 -17.24 19.73
N LEU A 79 11.43 -16.45 19.57
CA LEU A 79 11.44 -15.30 18.67
C LEU A 79 12.03 -14.07 19.40
N SER A 80 12.55 -13.15 18.63
CA SER A 80 13.06 -11.85 19.09
C SER A 80 12.87 -10.79 18.04
N TYR A 81 12.77 -9.53 18.46
CA TYR A 81 12.86 -8.39 17.56
C TYR A 81 14.30 -7.95 17.40
N ASN A 82 14.71 -7.68 16.17
CA ASN A 82 16.02 -7.10 15.85
C ASN A 82 15.80 -5.88 14.95
N THR A 83 16.22 -4.69 15.42
CA THR A 83 16.21 -3.48 14.60
C THR A 83 17.20 -3.64 13.45
N LEU A 84 16.74 -3.48 12.22
CA LEU A 84 17.60 -3.49 11.03
C LEU A 84 18.30 -2.13 10.87
N PHE A 85 17.54 -1.05 10.96
CA PHE A 85 18.04 0.33 10.94
C PHE A 85 16.96 1.29 11.46
N LYS A 86 17.38 2.52 11.75
CA LYS A 86 16.51 3.65 12.08
C LYS A 86 16.52 4.66 10.94
N ASN A 87 15.52 5.54 10.90
CA ASN A 87 15.42 6.61 9.91
C ASN A 87 16.67 7.52 9.85
N THR A 88 17.36 7.72 10.99
CA THR A 88 18.54 8.58 11.10
C THR A 88 19.88 7.87 10.84
N ASP A 89 19.89 6.54 10.65
CA ASP A 89 21.14 5.81 10.42
C ASP A 89 21.75 6.18 9.04
N ALA A 90 23.03 6.49 9.01
CA ALA A 90 23.74 6.93 7.81
C ALA A 90 24.07 5.76 6.87
N ILE A 91 23.05 5.18 6.26
CA ILE A 91 23.14 3.99 5.39
C ILE A 91 22.67 4.22 3.95
N SER A 92 21.88 5.28 3.69
CA SER A 92 21.39 5.62 2.34
C SER A 92 22.52 6.20 1.50
N GLU A 93 22.78 5.63 0.32
CA GLU A 93 23.90 6.03 -0.54
C GLU A 93 23.39 6.67 -1.83
N VAL A 94 23.84 7.91 -2.08
CA VAL A 94 23.56 8.68 -3.30
C VAL A 94 24.85 9.33 -3.76
N ASN A 95 25.26 9.07 -5.02
CA ASN A 95 26.46 9.64 -5.64
C ASN A 95 27.74 9.47 -4.79
N GLY A 96 27.90 8.30 -4.14
CA GLY A 96 29.07 7.96 -3.30
C GLY A 96 29.10 8.65 -1.94
N LYS A 97 28.02 9.32 -1.54
CA LYS A 97 27.86 9.91 -0.20
C LYS A 97 26.79 9.17 0.57
N LYS A 98 26.99 9.07 1.88
CA LYS A 98 26.01 8.47 2.79
C LYS A 98 25.17 9.55 3.46
N TYR A 99 23.87 9.27 3.51
CA TYR A 99 22.85 10.09 4.14
C TYR A 99 22.04 9.25 5.12
N ALA A 100 21.19 9.89 5.89
CA ALA A 100 20.22 9.20 6.73
C ALA A 100 19.31 8.27 5.90
N ALA A 101 18.90 7.16 6.47
CA ALA A 101 18.06 6.17 5.79
C ALA A 101 16.77 6.79 5.21
N ALA A 102 16.19 7.76 5.92
CA ALA A 102 14.96 8.45 5.54
C ALA A 102 15.18 9.87 4.98
N GLN A 103 16.36 10.19 4.48
CA GLN A 103 16.61 11.46 3.80
C GLN A 103 15.71 11.55 2.56
N LEU A 104 15.01 12.68 2.39
CA LEU A 104 14.19 12.96 1.22
C LEU A 104 15.00 13.67 0.12
N TYR A 105 14.63 13.44 -1.15
CA TYR A 105 15.38 13.92 -2.30
C TYR A 105 14.50 14.61 -3.34
N ASP A 106 15.09 15.59 -4.04
CA ASP A 106 14.50 16.23 -5.21
C ASP A 106 14.61 15.33 -6.48
N MET A 107 14.04 15.77 -7.59
CA MET A 107 14.06 15.07 -8.88
C MET A 107 15.46 14.83 -9.46
N ASN A 108 16.49 15.46 -8.93
CA ASN A 108 17.89 15.30 -9.33
C ASN A 108 18.70 14.54 -8.27
N MET A 109 18.02 13.91 -7.31
CA MET A 109 18.63 13.19 -6.19
C MET A 109 19.53 14.09 -5.32
N ASN A 110 19.23 15.38 -5.22
CA ASN A 110 19.82 16.26 -4.21
C ASN A 110 18.99 16.14 -2.92
N PRO A 111 19.64 16.07 -1.75
CA PRO A 111 18.94 16.01 -0.47
C PRO A 111 18.11 17.29 -0.25
N ILE A 112 16.85 17.11 0.09
CA ILE A 112 15.93 18.20 0.42
C ILE A 112 16.31 18.77 1.78
N LYS A 113 16.17 20.08 1.89
CA LYS A 113 16.39 20.85 3.11
C LYS A 113 15.12 21.60 3.46
N ASP A 114 14.86 21.72 4.75
CA ASP A 114 13.79 22.51 5.30
C ASP A 114 14.05 24.03 5.15
N PRO A 115 13.08 24.89 5.51
CA PRO A 115 13.26 26.34 5.44
C PRO A 115 14.41 26.89 6.30
N ASN A 116 14.89 26.14 7.32
CA ASN A 116 16.03 26.51 8.16
C ASN A 116 17.37 26.10 7.54
N GLY A 117 17.35 25.29 6.49
CA GLY A 117 18.54 24.76 5.81
C GLY A 117 19.01 23.40 6.33
N ASP A 118 18.25 22.78 7.23
CA ASP A 118 18.53 21.46 7.77
C ASP A 118 18.03 20.35 6.84
N MET A 119 18.59 19.14 6.97
CA MET A 119 18.19 17.98 6.17
C MET A 119 16.79 17.50 6.58
N VAL A 120 15.93 17.23 5.61
CA VAL A 120 14.61 16.64 5.87
C VAL A 120 14.74 15.14 5.93
N ILE A 121 14.46 14.58 7.10
CA ILE A 121 14.55 13.13 7.40
C ILE A 121 13.18 12.70 7.89
N ALA A 122 12.45 11.97 7.08
CA ALA A 122 11.11 11.49 7.44
C ALA A 122 11.15 10.58 8.67
N GLU A 123 10.19 10.75 9.58
CA GLU A 123 10.08 9.91 10.78
C GLU A 123 9.16 8.71 10.59
N THR A 124 8.16 8.83 9.75
CA THR A 124 7.10 7.83 9.63
C THR A 124 7.49 6.73 8.67
N ALA A 125 8.13 5.69 9.21
CA ALA A 125 8.34 4.44 8.48
C ALA A 125 7.02 3.67 8.46
N ASP A 126 6.58 3.24 7.28
CA ASP A 126 5.36 2.47 7.10
C ASP A 126 5.65 1.08 6.50
N ALA A 127 5.12 0.77 5.32
CA ALA A 127 5.19 -0.57 4.75
C ALA A 127 6.61 -1.08 4.48
N ASN A 128 6.74 -2.40 4.58
CA ASN A 128 7.97 -3.12 4.29
C ASN A 128 7.70 -4.38 3.47
N SER A 129 8.47 -4.60 2.41
CA SER A 129 8.49 -5.87 1.67
C SER A 129 9.89 -6.48 1.68
N LEU A 130 10.03 -7.66 2.28
CA LEU A 130 11.25 -8.45 2.16
C LEU A 130 11.14 -9.35 0.92
N LEU A 131 11.92 -9.06 -0.11
CA LEU A 131 11.89 -9.73 -1.40
C LEU A 131 13.13 -10.61 -1.56
N LYS A 132 12.94 -11.86 -2.00
CA LYS A 132 14.04 -12.74 -2.43
C LYS A 132 14.09 -12.73 -3.95
N VAL A 133 15.13 -12.13 -4.53
CA VAL A 133 15.33 -11.99 -5.97
C VAL A 133 16.60 -12.75 -6.35
N GLY A 134 16.44 -13.86 -7.07
CA GLY A 134 17.53 -14.81 -7.29
C GLY A 134 18.08 -15.34 -5.96
N ASN A 135 19.36 -15.14 -5.73
CA ASN A 135 20.06 -15.53 -4.50
C ASN A 135 20.24 -14.40 -3.49
N LYS A 136 19.66 -13.21 -3.75
CA LYS A 136 19.77 -12.04 -2.88
C LYS A 136 18.46 -11.69 -2.23
N MET A 137 18.55 -10.97 -1.12
CA MET A 137 17.38 -10.43 -0.42
C MET A 137 17.44 -8.91 -0.43
N PHE A 138 16.27 -8.30 -0.59
CA PHE A 138 16.09 -6.86 -0.57
C PHE A 138 14.92 -6.51 0.33
N LEU A 139 15.02 -5.40 1.05
CA LEU A 139 13.91 -4.79 1.75
C LEU A 139 13.55 -3.50 1.01
N VAL A 140 12.29 -3.40 0.58
CA VAL A 140 11.70 -2.13 0.14
C VAL A 140 10.88 -1.61 1.30
N ASN A 141 11.15 -0.38 1.73
CA ASN A 141 10.44 0.28 2.82
C ASN A 141 9.90 1.62 2.37
N HIS A 142 8.79 2.05 2.98
CA HIS A 142 8.20 3.37 2.80
C HIS A 142 8.66 4.36 3.85
N TRP A 143 8.71 5.63 3.43
CA TRP A 143 8.71 6.81 4.28
C TRP A 143 7.45 7.60 3.95
N GLU A 144 6.49 7.61 4.86
CA GLU A 144 5.14 8.10 4.58
C GLU A 144 5.04 9.61 4.63
N TYR A 145 5.56 10.24 5.70
CA TYR A 145 5.62 11.70 5.83
C TYR A 145 6.65 12.16 6.87
N ASP A 146 6.88 13.49 6.91
CA ASP A 146 7.74 14.20 7.85
C ASP A 146 6.85 15.12 8.72
N ASP A 147 6.76 14.83 10.01
CA ASP A 147 5.93 15.59 10.95
C ASP A 147 6.71 16.60 11.79
N VAL A 148 8.02 16.36 11.98
CA VAL A 148 8.86 17.15 12.87
C VAL A 148 10.16 17.53 12.16
N LEU A 149 10.38 18.83 11.97
CA LEU A 149 11.64 19.33 11.40
C LEU A 149 12.82 19.09 12.34
N ALA A 150 14.03 19.22 11.83
CA ALA A 150 15.27 18.98 12.58
C ALA A 150 15.41 19.84 13.85
N ASP A 151 14.79 21.01 13.89
CA ASP A 151 14.73 21.89 15.07
C ASP A 151 13.62 21.54 16.09
N GLY A 152 12.84 20.49 15.83
CA GLY A 152 11.74 20.04 16.68
C GLY A 152 10.42 20.77 16.47
N GLN A 153 10.32 21.69 15.49
CA GLN A 153 9.05 22.29 15.14
C GLN A 153 8.15 21.32 14.40
N THR A 154 6.85 21.36 14.68
CA THR A 154 5.85 20.61 13.92
C THR A 154 5.79 21.11 12.48
N ALA A 155 6.13 20.27 11.52
CA ALA A 155 6.36 20.64 10.13
C ALA A 155 5.16 21.35 9.49
N TYR A 156 3.92 20.87 9.68
CA TYR A 156 2.72 21.47 9.13
C TYR A 156 2.35 22.85 9.73
N LYS A 157 3.04 23.28 10.80
CA LYS A 157 2.89 24.65 11.36
C LYS A 157 3.86 25.65 10.76
N VAL A 158 4.83 25.19 10.00
CA VAL A 158 5.85 26.05 9.38
C VAL A 158 5.27 26.70 8.12
N ALA A 159 5.29 28.01 8.08
CA ALA A 159 4.73 28.76 6.95
C ALA A 159 5.44 28.40 5.64
N ASN A 160 4.66 28.19 4.59
CA ASN A 160 5.13 27.81 3.25
C ASN A 160 5.87 26.46 3.16
N TRP A 161 5.73 25.61 4.16
CA TRP A 161 6.24 24.25 4.15
C TRP A 161 5.08 23.24 4.14
N TYR A 162 5.20 22.18 3.33
CA TYR A 162 4.25 21.07 3.31
C TYR A 162 4.99 19.76 3.58
N SER A 163 4.83 19.25 4.79
CA SER A 163 5.62 18.15 5.37
C SER A 163 5.44 16.79 4.69
N ARG A 164 4.42 16.64 3.86
CA ARG A 164 4.04 15.36 3.25
C ARG A 164 4.52 15.21 1.81
N MET A 165 5.30 16.19 1.28
CA MET A 165 5.71 16.22 -0.11
C MET A 165 7.13 16.72 -0.33
N PRO A 166 7.90 16.06 -1.21
CA PRO A 166 7.73 14.71 -1.76
C PRO A 166 8.05 13.63 -0.73
N MET A 167 7.56 12.38 -0.94
CA MET A 167 7.90 11.23 -0.09
C MET A 167 8.66 10.17 -0.86
N GLU A 168 9.26 9.24 -0.12
CA GLU A 168 10.29 8.33 -0.60
C GLU A 168 10.01 6.87 -0.26
N MET A 169 10.66 5.97 -1.01
CA MET A 169 10.89 4.59 -0.62
C MET A 169 12.39 4.31 -0.60
N GLY A 170 12.81 3.36 0.24
CA GLY A 170 14.18 2.87 0.28
C GLY A 170 14.29 1.44 -0.24
N VAL A 171 15.38 1.13 -0.94
CA VAL A 171 15.75 -0.25 -1.29
C VAL A 171 17.02 -0.60 -0.57
N SER A 172 16.92 -1.53 0.40
CA SER A 172 18.04 -2.04 1.19
C SER A 172 18.45 -3.43 0.73
N SER A 173 19.76 -3.66 0.53
CA SER A 173 20.31 -5.00 0.36
C SER A 173 20.46 -5.66 1.73
N ILE A 174 19.97 -6.90 1.85
CA ILE A 174 19.92 -7.63 3.12
C ILE A 174 20.83 -8.85 3.05
N ALA A 175 21.70 -8.99 4.05
CA ALA A 175 22.42 -10.22 4.31
C ALA A 175 21.74 -11.02 5.42
N GLN A 176 21.80 -12.36 5.31
CA GLN A 176 21.37 -13.26 6.36
C GLN A 176 22.55 -14.08 6.85
N ASP A 177 22.80 -14.03 8.15
CA ASP A 177 23.77 -14.90 8.80
C ASP A 177 23.29 -16.35 8.76
N SER A 178 24.08 -17.23 8.18
CA SER A 178 23.68 -18.63 7.94
C SER A 178 23.59 -19.47 9.21
N ALA A 179 24.27 -19.08 10.28
CA ALA A 179 24.26 -19.84 11.55
C ALA A 179 23.09 -19.43 12.45
N THR A 180 22.74 -18.15 12.46
CA THR A 180 21.74 -17.59 13.38
C THR A 180 20.43 -17.21 12.68
N GLY A 181 20.43 -17.06 11.35
CA GLY A 181 19.32 -16.53 10.56
C GLY A 181 19.15 -15.02 10.68
N LYS A 182 19.98 -14.33 11.45
CA LYS A 182 19.86 -12.88 11.70
C LYS A 182 20.07 -12.09 10.42
N LEU A 183 19.19 -11.13 10.18
CA LEU A 183 19.27 -10.20 9.05
C LEU A 183 20.08 -8.96 9.41
N SER A 184 20.77 -8.40 8.41
CA SER A 184 21.49 -7.14 8.50
C SER A 184 21.43 -6.38 7.18
N VAL A 185 21.41 -5.04 7.24
CA VAL A 185 21.49 -4.18 6.05
C VAL A 185 22.95 -4.04 5.64
N THR A 186 23.24 -4.29 4.37
CA THR A 186 24.60 -4.14 3.81
C THR A 186 24.74 -2.83 3.04
N SER A 187 23.69 -2.35 2.42
CA SER A 187 23.60 -1.06 1.73
C SER A 187 22.14 -0.65 1.57
N GLN A 188 21.88 0.64 1.43
CA GLN A 188 20.57 1.19 1.10
C GLN A 188 20.74 2.27 0.03
N LYS A 189 19.73 2.45 -0.81
CA LYS A 189 19.59 3.59 -1.70
C LYS A 189 18.13 4.02 -1.77
N PRO A 190 17.85 5.32 -1.91
CA PRO A 190 16.51 5.81 -2.13
C PRO A 190 16.02 5.39 -3.52
N VAL A 191 14.72 5.35 -3.70
CA VAL A 191 14.09 5.09 -4.99
C VAL A 191 13.99 6.39 -5.78
N ASP A 192 14.56 6.43 -6.98
CA ASP A 192 14.39 7.57 -7.88
C ASP A 192 13.03 7.53 -8.57
N PHE A 193 12.13 8.40 -8.15
CA PHE A 193 10.77 8.54 -8.69
C PHE A 193 10.67 9.51 -9.89
N LYS A 194 11.78 9.99 -10.44
CA LYS A 194 11.78 10.96 -11.54
C LYS A 194 10.96 10.50 -12.76
N SER A 195 11.04 9.21 -13.10
CA SER A 195 10.32 8.64 -14.25
C SER A 195 8.79 8.65 -14.11
N VAL A 196 8.29 8.80 -12.87
CA VAL A 196 6.87 8.80 -12.51
C VAL A 196 6.44 10.12 -11.82
N ASN A 197 7.23 11.17 -12.00
CA ASN A 197 6.97 12.54 -11.51
C ASN A 197 7.01 12.73 -9.99
N GLY A 198 7.80 11.93 -9.27
CA GLY A 198 7.93 12.01 -7.82
C GLY A 198 6.98 11.08 -7.08
N GLY A 199 7.15 10.99 -5.78
CA GLY A 199 6.30 10.23 -4.86
C GLY A 199 5.41 11.16 -4.04
N TRP A 200 4.19 10.73 -3.79
CA TRP A 200 3.26 11.33 -2.85
C TRP A 200 3.28 10.51 -1.55
N ILE A 201 2.43 10.69 -0.61
CA ILE A 201 2.39 9.95 0.65
C ILE A 201 2.35 8.44 0.38
N PHE A 202 3.41 7.70 0.73
CA PHE A 202 3.45 6.24 0.56
C PHE A 202 3.04 5.58 1.87
N CYS A 203 1.78 5.16 1.98
CA CYS A 203 1.27 4.48 3.14
C CYS A 203 1.51 2.97 3.03
N PHE A 204 0.53 2.14 3.24
CA PHE A 204 0.69 0.70 3.32
C PHE A 204 1.07 0.07 1.95
N GLY A 205 1.73 -1.07 2.01
CA GLY A 205 2.12 -1.83 0.82
C GLY A 205 2.52 -3.27 1.17
N GLY A 206 2.83 -4.04 0.13
CA GLY A 206 3.25 -5.42 0.33
C GLY A 206 3.78 -6.07 -0.94
N PRO A 207 4.26 -7.32 -0.83
CA PRO A 207 4.74 -8.05 -2.00
C PRO A 207 3.59 -8.45 -2.92
N THR A 208 3.83 -8.37 -4.23
CA THR A 208 2.94 -8.91 -5.25
C THR A 208 3.12 -10.42 -5.40
N PRO A 209 2.16 -11.14 -6.01
CA PRO A 209 2.35 -12.56 -6.36
C PRO A 209 3.53 -12.81 -7.31
N TRP A 210 3.99 -11.81 -8.06
CA TRP A 210 5.17 -11.89 -8.95
C TRP A 210 6.45 -11.30 -8.34
N ASN A 211 6.47 -11.18 -6.98
CA ASN A 211 7.65 -10.85 -6.19
C ASN A 211 8.25 -9.46 -6.46
N THR A 212 7.40 -8.46 -6.63
CA THR A 212 7.75 -7.05 -6.57
C THR A 212 7.11 -6.41 -5.34
N HIS A 213 7.50 -5.17 -5.01
CA HIS A 213 6.80 -4.39 -3.98
C HIS A 213 5.73 -3.53 -4.65
N LEU A 214 4.52 -3.49 -4.06
CA LEU A 214 3.43 -2.62 -4.46
C LEU A 214 2.98 -1.81 -3.25
N GLY A 215 3.08 -0.47 -3.32
CA GLY A 215 2.65 0.47 -2.30
C GLY A 215 1.52 1.37 -2.77
N GLY A 216 0.70 1.86 -1.85
CA GLY A 216 -0.32 2.86 -2.13
C GLY A 216 0.23 4.27 -2.00
N GLU A 217 -0.16 5.17 -2.88
CA GLU A 217 -0.07 6.61 -2.67
C GLU A 217 -1.34 7.08 -2.00
N GLU A 218 -1.19 7.65 -0.82
CA GLU A 218 -2.28 8.20 -0.04
C GLU A 218 -2.44 9.69 -0.35
N ASP A 219 -3.29 10.02 -1.32
CA ASP A 219 -3.55 11.40 -1.69
C ASP A 219 -4.81 11.91 -0.97
N TYR A 220 -4.65 12.41 0.24
CA TYR A 220 -5.74 13.06 1.00
C TYR A 220 -6.32 14.27 0.29
N ASP A 221 -5.60 14.77 -0.68
CA ASP A 221 -5.85 16.01 -1.36
C ASP A 221 -6.45 15.79 -2.76
N LEU A 222 -7.38 14.83 -2.88
CA LEU A 222 -8.09 14.54 -4.13
C LEU A 222 -9.07 15.64 -4.57
N TYR A 223 -9.12 16.75 -3.86
CA TYR A 223 -10.10 17.80 -4.03
C TYR A 223 -9.54 18.93 -4.88
N PHE A 224 -9.98 19.01 -6.13
CA PHE A 224 -9.56 20.10 -7.02
C PHE A 224 -10.71 20.93 -7.53
N VAL A 225 -11.92 20.74 -6.99
CA VAL A 225 -13.06 21.58 -7.35
C VAL A 225 -12.98 22.87 -6.54
N PRO A 226 -12.86 24.03 -7.19
CA PRO A 226 -12.89 25.30 -6.48
C PRO A 226 -14.14 25.43 -5.61
N GLY A 227 -13.94 25.77 -4.34
CA GLY A 227 -15.00 25.87 -3.35
C GLY A 227 -15.07 24.68 -2.38
N GLU A 228 -14.42 23.56 -2.65
CA GLU A 228 -14.23 22.47 -1.67
C GLU A 228 -13.32 22.94 -0.53
N LYS A 229 -13.58 22.45 0.70
CA LYS A 229 -12.80 22.84 1.87
C LYS A 229 -11.33 22.47 1.77
N SER A 230 -11.03 21.30 1.20
CA SER A 230 -9.68 20.77 1.07
C SER A 230 -8.93 21.28 -0.17
N TYR A 231 -9.54 22.12 -1.00
CA TYR A 231 -8.89 22.65 -2.20
C TYR A 231 -7.57 23.38 -1.91
N THR A 232 -7.49 24.10 -0.79
CA THR A 232 -6.28 24.81 -0.37
C THR A 232 -5.14 23.87 0.00
N THR A 233 -5.44 22.71 0.59
CA THR A 233 -4.46 21.68 0.96
C THR A 233 -3.90 21.03 -0.30
N THR A 234 -4.73 20.62 -1.24
CA THR A 234 -4.30 20.12 -2.56
C THR A 234 -3.38 21.12 -3.25
N ALA A 235 -3.74 22.39 -3.25
CA ALA A 235 -2.91 23.45 -3.83
C ALA A 235 -1.55 23.58 -3.13
N ALA A 236 -1.50 23.39 -1.80
CA ALA A 236 -0.26 23.42 -1.03
C ALA A 236 0.64 22.22 -1.37
N GLY A 237 0.09 21.02 -1.47
CA GLY A 237 0.83 19.81 -1.87
C GLY A 237 1.40 19.92 -3.28
N LEU A 238 0.60 20.37 -4.24
CA LEU A 238 1.06 20.58 -5.63
C LEU A 238 2.11 21.69 -5.72
N LYS A 239 2.01 22.73 -4.87
CA LYS A 239 3.03 23.76 -4.76
C LYS A 239 4.34 23.18 -4.24
N ALA A 240 4.29 22.37 -3.18
CA ALA A 240 5.47 21.71 -2.64
C ALA A 240 6.15 20.79 -3.68
N MET A 241 5.39 19.96 -4.40
CA MET A 241 5.93 19.19 -5.51
C MET A 241 6.56 20.06 -6.59
N THR A 242 5.93 21.17 -6.96
CA THR A 242 6.45 22.13 -7.95
C THR A 242 7.75 22.78 -7.49
N GLU A 243 7.77 23.32 -6.27
CA GLU A 243 8.87 24.14 -5.78
C GLU A 243 10.01 23.31 -5.17
N VAL A 244 9.67 22.23 -4.43
CA VAL A 244 10.66 21.43 -3.71
C VAL A 244 11.14 20.25 -4.55
N TYR A 245 10.23 19.41 -5.08
CA TYR A 245 10.64 18.26 -5.86
C TYR A 245 11.16 18.64 -7.25
N PHE A 246 10.39 19.45 -8.00
CA PHE A 246 10.78 19.89 -9.36
C PHE A 246 11.68 21.11 -9.39
N ASN A 247 12.05 21.71 -8.25
CA ASN A 247 12.87 22.92 -8.17
C ASN A 247 12.33 24.08 -9.04
N GLY A 248 11.00 24.21 -9.15
CA GLY A 248 10.33 25.22 -9.97
C GLY A 248 10.48 25.03 -11.49
N THR A 249 11.11 23.96 -11.95
CA THR A 249 11.34 23.74 -13.40
C THR A 249 10.14 23.13 -14.12
N LYS A 250 9.18 22.58 -13.37
CA LYS A 250 7.98 21.95 -13.89
C LYS A 250 6.83 22.15 -12.89
N THR A 251 5.66 22.50 -13.36
CA THR A 251 4.44 22.53 -12.52
C THR A 251 3.94 21.11 -12.29
N ALA A 252 3.66 20.76 -11.03
CA ALA A 252 3.09 19.47 -10.69
C ALA A 252 1.66 19.32 -11.26
N ASN A 253 1.37 18.14 -11.82
CA ASN A 253 0.02 17.79 -12.29
C ASN A 253 -0.61 16.89 -11.23
N PRO A 254 -1.79 17.21 -10.67
CA PRO A 254 -2.45 16.40 -9.63
C PRO A 254 -2.73 14.96 -10.11
N TYR A 255 -2.97 14.75 -11.38
CA TYR A 255 -3.23 13.41 -11.92
C TYR A 255 -1.98 12.53 -12.12
N HIS A 256 -0.82 12.97 -11.65
CA HIS A 256 0.36 12.09 -11.52
C HIS A 256 0.42 11.35 -10.18
N TYR A 257 -0.48 11.62 -9.22
CA TYR A 257 -0.43 11.11 -7.85
C TYR A 257 -1.74 10.42 -7.45
N GLY A 258 -1.67 9.60 -6.39
CA GLY A 258 -2.81 8.82 -5.90
C GLY A 258 -2.97 7.46 -6.60
N TYR A 259 -1.87 6.78 -6.90
CA TYR A 259 -1.87 5.48 -7.59
C TYR A 259 -1.13 4.40 -6.83
N ALA A 260 -1.48 3.14 -7.10
CA ALA A 260 -0.66 2.02 -6.70
C ALA A 260 0.71 2.10 -7.40
N THR A 261 1.79 2.08 -6.62
CA THR A 261 3.16 2.28 -7.11
C THR A 261 3.98 1.01 -6.90
N GLU A 262 4.47 0.44 -7.99
CA GLU A 262 5.27 -0.78 -8.00
C GLU A 262 6.76 -0.45 -8.05
N VAL A 263 7.55 -1.13 -7.20
CA VAL A 263 9.02 -1.16 -7.27
C VAL A 263 9.47 -2.59 -7.54
N ALA A 264 9.96 -2.82 -8.74
CA ALA A 264 10.46 -4.12 -9.21
C ALA A 264 12.00 -4.17 -9.07
N VAL A 265 12.50 -4.86 -8.05
CA VAL A 265 13.94 -4.98 -7.77
C VAL A 265 14.51 -6.17 -8.54
N LYS A 266 15.70 -5.99 -9.14
CA LYS A 266 16.48 -7.03 -9.82
C LYS A 266 17.60 -7.57 -8.93
N GLU A 267 18.14 -8.74 -9.28
CA GLU A 267 19.20 -9.40 -8.49
C GLU A 267 20.47 -8.56 -8.34
N ASP A 268 20.77 -7.67 -9.28
CA ASP A 268 21.91 -6.74 -9.19
C ASP A 268 21.61 -5.52 -8.28
N GLY A 269 20.39 -5.44 -7.72
CA GLY A 269 19.93 -4.35 -6.88
C GLY A 269 19.50 -3.11 -7.66
N SER A 270 19.46 -3.15 -9.01
CA SER A 270 18.73 -2.16 -9.80
C SER A 270 17.24 -2.37 -9.67
N TYR A 271 16.44 -1.34 -9.96
CA TYR A 271 14.98 -1.43 -9.86
C TYR A 271 14.30 -0.65 -11.00
N ALA A 272 13.03 -0.94 -11.20
CA ALA A 272 12.14 -0.15 -12.03
C ALA A 272 10.95 0.32 -11.19
N VAL A 273 10.44 1.52 -11.48
CA VAL A 273 9.28 2.10 -10.81
C VAL A 273 8.14 2.25 -11.81
N THR A 274 6.94 1.90 -11.39
CA THR A 274 5.71 2.07 -12.19
C THR A 274 4.58 2.55 -11.29
N LYS A 275 3.89 3.62 -11.66
CA LYS A 275 2.57 3.96 -11.11
C LYS A 275 1.50 3.35 -12.00
N HIS A 276 0.61 2.57 -11.42
CA HIS A 276 -0.42 1.82 -12.14
C HIS A 276 -1.65 2.70 -12.39
N TYR A 277 -1.57 3.58 -13.39
CA TYR A 277 -2.67 4.50 -13.74
C TYR A 277 -3.96 3.77 -14.14
N GLU A 278 -3.82 2.59 -14.75
CA GLU A 278 -4.91 1.72 -15.17
C GLU A 278 -5.67 1.07 -14.00
N MET A 279 -5.15 1.19 -12.79
CA MET A 279 -5.81 0.68 -11.59
C MET A 279 -6.68 1.73 -10.90
N GLY A 280 -6.75 2.95 -11.45
CA GLY A 280 -7.55 4.04 -10.90
C GLY A 280 -6.83 4.85 -9.83
N ARG A 281 -7.37 6.04 -9.54
CA ARG A 281 -6.82 7.05 -8.64
C ARG A 281 -7.64 7.17 -7.36
N GLY A 282 -6.97 7.15 -6.21
CA GLY A 282 -7.60 7.23 -4.89
C GLY A 282 -6.62 7.64 -3.81
N THR A 283 -7.06 7.59 -2.57
CA THR A 283 -6.23 7.67 -1.37
C THR A 283 -5.89 6.24 -0.96
N TRP A 284 -4.98 5.63 -1.73
CA TRP A 284 -4.75 4.20 -1.57
C TRP A 284 -3.90 3.90 -0.35
N GLU A 285 -4.55 3.45 0.72
CA GLU A 285 -3.88 2.80 1.84
C GLU A 285 -3.06 1.63 1.33
N MET A 286 -3.69 0.70 0.64
CA MET A 286 -2.99 -0.38 -0.08
C MET A 286 -3.76 -0.86 -1.31
N ALA A 287 -3.01 -1.43 -2.25
CA ALA A 287 -3.52 -2.32 -3.28
C ALA A 287 -2.97 -3.73 -3.02
N ARG A 288 -3.85 -4.72 -2.83
CA ARG A 288 -3.45 -6.11 -2.60
C ARG A 288 -3.94 -7.01 -3.70
N PHE A 289 -3.02 -7.70 -4.39
CA PHE A 289 -3.37 -8.73 -5.36
C PHE A 289 -3.63 -10.07 -4.68
N ALA A 290 -4.69 -10.76 -5.11
CA ALA A 290 -4.92 -12.16 -4.84
C ALA A 290 -3.85 -13.03 -5.55
N ALA A 291 -3.74 -14.30 -5.15
CA ALA A 291 -2.77 -15.24 -5.73
C ALA A 291 -2.99 -15.53 -7.22
N ASP A 292 -4.16 -15.17 -7.77
CA ASP A 292 -4.43 -15.25 -9.22
C ASP A 292 -3.58 -14.28 -10.05
N GLY A 293 -2.94 -13.30 -9.41
CA GLY A 293 -2.13 -12.26 -10.05
C GLY A 293 -2.91 -11.35 -11.00
N ARG A 294 -4.25 -11.30 -10.84
CA ARG A 294 -5.17 -10.50 -11.68
C ARG A 294 -6.10 -9.64 -10.85
N THR A 295 -6.61 -10.16 -9.73
CA THR A 295 -7.59 -9.47 -8.89
C THR A 295 -6.89 -8.70 -7.79
N ALA A 296 -7.02 -7.37 -7.78
CA ALA A 296 -6.57 -6.50 -6.71
C ALA A 296 -7.76 -5.85 -6.01
N ILE A 297 -7.64 -5.73 -4.68
CA ILE A 297 -8.59 -4.97 -3.85
C ILE A 297 -7.83 -3.80 -3.23
N PHE A 298 -8.51 -2.67 -3.07
CA PHE A 298 -7.93 -1.43 -2.56
C PHE A 298 -8.58 -1.04 -1.24
N GLY A 299 -7.76 -0.75 -0.24
CA GLY A 299 -8.11 0.08 0.89
C GLY A 299 -8.03 1.55 0.46
N ASP A 300 -9.07 2.31 0.76
CA ASP A 300 -9.19 3.74 0.42
C ASP A 300 -9.34 4.52 1.72
N ASP A 301 -8.29 5.22 2.13
CA ASP A 301 -8.27 5.92 3.42
C ASP A 301 -9.09 7.22 3.42
N GLY A 302 -9.31 7.72 4.63
CA GLY A 302 -10.09 8.91 4.89
C GLY A 302 -11.58 8.63 5.16
N ALA A 303 -12.36 9.69 5.27
CA ALA A 303 -13.80 9.63 5.39
C ALA A 303 -14.46 9.75 4.01
N TYR A 304 -15.66 9.18 3.87
CA TYR A 304 -16.37 9.16 2.57
C TYR A 304 -15.56 8.46 1.48
N SER A 305 -14.92 7.36 1.85
CA SER A 305 -14.09 6.53 0.99
C SER A 305 -14.85 5.33 0.41
N GLY A 306 -14.23 4.64 -0.56
CA GLY A 306 -14.82 3.51 -1.25
C GLY A 306 -14.06 2.21 -1.03
N LEU A 307 -14.65 1.09 -1.43
CA LEU A 307 -13.98 -0.20 -1.59
C LEU A 307 -13.91 -0.50 -3.09
N PHE A 308 -12.70 -0.70 -3.59
CA PHE A 308 -12.48 -0.84 -5.03
C PHE A 308 -11.84 -2.18 -5.37
N MET A 309 -12.07 -2.62 -6.62
CA MET A 309 -11.49 -3.84 -7.16
C MET A 309 -11.01 -3.59 -8.59
N PHE A 310 -9.80 -4.02 -8.89
CA PHE A 310 -9.28 -4.10 -10.25
C PHE A 310 -9.14 -5.58 -10.67
N VAL A 311 -9.57 -5.89 -11.89
CA VAL A 311 -9.40 -7.23 -12.48
C VAL A 311 -8.60 -7.11 -13.77
N GLY A 312 -7.34 -7.50 -13.70
CA GLY A 312 -6.40 -7.44 -14.82
C GLY A 312 -6.73 -8.40 -15.95
N ASP A 313 -6.53 -7.97 -17.18
CA ASP A 313 -6.71 -8.80 -18.39
C ASP A 313 -5.65 -9.90 -18.48
N LYS A 314 -4.46 -9.64 -17.93
CA LYS A 314 -3.33 -10.55 -17.95
C LYS A 314 -2.78 -10.79 -16.55
N GLN A 315 -2.43 -12.05 -16.25
CA GLN A 315 -1.83 -12.43 -14.97
C GLN A 315 -0.46 -11.78 -14.80
N ASN A 316 -0.21 -11.23 -13.59
CA ASN A 316 1.05 -10.60 -13.19
C ASN A 316 1.49 -9.41 -14.09
N ASP A 317 0.57 -8.82 -14.81
CA ASP A 317 0.85 -7.70 -15.71
C ASP A 317 -0.33 -6.71 -15.74
N PRO A 318 -0.51 -5.89 -14.70
CA PRO A 318 -1.59 -4.90 -14.64
C PRO A 318 -1.54 -3.91 -15.80
N LYS A 319 -0.34 -3.57 -16.30
CA LYS A 319 -0.15 -2.61 -17.39
C LYS A 319 -0.81 -3.03 -18.69
N ALA A 320 -1.02 -4.35 -18.91
CA ALA A 320 -1.74 -4.88 -20.07
C ALA A 320 -3.21 -4.42 -20.10
N GLY A 321 -3.72 -3.93 -18.97
CA GLY A 321 -5.07 -3.43 -18.84
C GLY A 321 -5.94 -4.29 -17.92
N GLY A 322 -7.16 -3.79 -17.70
CA GLY A 322 -8.14 -4.46 -16.87
C GLY A 322 -9.41 -3.66 -16.72
N SER A 323 -10.26 -4.12 -15.81
CA SER A 323 -11.52 -3.50 -15.46
C SER A 323 -11.51 -3.04 -14.01
N LEU A 324 -11.96 -1.81 -13.77
CA LEU A 324 -12.07 -1.21 -12.45
C LEU A 324 -13.51 -1.22 -11.98
N TYR A 325 -13.73 -1.56 -10.71
CA TYR A 325 -15.02 -1.68 -10.07
C TYR A 325 -15.02 -0.96 -8.72
N ALA A 326 -16.19 -0.49 -8.29
CA ALA A 326 -16.44 -0.01 -6.94
C ALA A 326 -17.57 -0.83 -6.29
N ALA A 327 -17.46 -1.06 -4.98
CA ALA A 327 -18.46 -1.78 -4.22
C ALA A 327 -19.70 -0.92 -3.99
N LYS A 328 -20.86 -1.55 -4.04
CA LYS A 328 -22.13 -1.00 -3.55
C LYS A 328 -22.56 -1.83 -2.35
N TRP A 329 -22.64 -1.19 -1.20
CA TRP A 329 -23.08 -1.77 0.05
C TRP A 329 -24.61 -1.81 0.09
N ASN A 330 -25.19 -3.00 0.15
CA ASN A 330 -26.63 -3.20 0.33
C ASN A 330 -26.82 -3.79 1.72
N GLN A 331 -27.01 -2.91 2.73
CA GLN A 331 -27.08 -3.31 4.14
C GLN A 331 -28.20 -4.30 4.39
N THR A 332 -27.87 -5.43 5.02
CA THR A 332 -28.83 -6.50 5.39
C THR A 332 -29.12 -6.52 6.89
N SER A 333 -28.22 -5.97 7.71
CA SER A 333 -28.44 -5.77 9.13
C SER A 333 -29.37 -4.58 9.40
N ALA A 334 -29.99 -4.56 10.59
CA ALA A 334 -30.76 -3.40 11.04
C ALA A 334 -29.86 -2.16 11.21
N ASP A 335 -30.45 -0.97 11.05
CA ASP A 335 -29.77 0.30 11.31
C ASP A 335 -29.27 0.35 12.75
N GLY A 336 -28.06 0.89 12.96
CA GLY A 336 -27.40 0.97 14.27
C GLY A 336 -26.83 -0.36 14.78
N THR A 337 -26.71 -1.39 13.94
CA THR A 337 -26.01 -2.63 14.28
C THR A 337 -24.50 -2.39 14.38
N ASP A 338 -23.85 -2.97 15.38
CA ASP A 338 -22.39 -2.93 15.54
C ASP A 338 -21.74 -3.83 14.48
N GLY A 339 -20.78 -3.29 13.70
CA GLY A 339 -20.17 -3.95 12.55
C GLY A 339 -21.10 -4.14 11.35
N GLY A 340 -22.31 -4.63 11.59
CA GLY A 340 -23.33 -4.85 10.55
C GLY A 340 -22.99 -5.93 9.52
N THR A 341 -23.91 -6.11 8.55
CA THR A 341 -23.76 -7.02 7.41
C THR A 341 -24.40 -6.42 6.16
N ALA A 342 -23.87 -6.77 4.99
CA ALA A 342 -24.41 -6.33 3.71
C ALA A 342 -24.12 -7.33 2.58
N ASP A 343 -24.95 -7.26 1.55
CA ASP A 343 -24.64 -7.85 0.24
C ASP A 343 -23.86 -6.83 -0.59
N ILE A 344 -22.76 -7.24 -1.21
CA ILE A 344 -21.94 -6.37 -2.06
C ILE A 344 -22.28 -6.60 -3.54
N THR A 345 -22.60 -5.51 -4.23
CA THR A 345 -22.71 -5.48 -5.70
C THR A 345 -21.56 -4.67 -6.27
N TRP A 346 -20.87 -5.20 -7.28
CA TRP A 346 -19.77 -4.51 -7.94
C TRP A 346 -20.27 -3.66 -9.11
N VAL A 347 -20.06 -2.35 -9.02
CA VAL A 347 -20.38 -1.38 -10.10
C VAL A 347 -19.13 -1.23 -10.95
N LYS A 348 -19.21 -1.61 -12.23
CA LYS A 348 -18.11 -1.42 -13.16
C LYS A 348 -17.94 0.06 -13.48
N LEU A 349 -16.73 0.60 -13.26
CA LEU A 349 -16.39 1.99 -13.59
C LEU A 349 -15.87 2.11 -15.03
N GLY A 350 -14.99 1.23 -15.44
CA GLY A 350 -14.42 1.27 -16.78
C GLY A 350 -13.40 0.17 -17.04
N SER A 351 -12.81 0.19 -18.24
CA SER A 351 -11.68 -0.68 -18.62
C SER A 351 -10.68 0.14 -19.40
N ALA A 352 -9.39 -0.04 -19.09
CA ALA A 352 -8.28 0.62 -19.78
C ALA A 352 -6.97 -0.13 -19.56
N ASN A 353 -5.96 0.17 -20.37
CA ASN A 353 -4.57 -0.18 -20.12
C ASN A 353 -3.75 1.05 -19.68
N TYR A 354 -2.51 0.79 -19.27
CA TYR A 354 -1.59 1.81 -18.78
C TYR A 354 -1.41 2.99 -19.75
N ASP A 355 -1.13 2.69 -21.03
CA ASP A 355 -0.81 3.70 -22.04
C ASP A 355 -2.01 4.60 -22.34
N GLU A 356 -3.21 4.05 -22.33
CA GLU A 356 -4.44 4.82 -22.53
C GLU A 356 -4.62 5.88 -21.46
N ILE A 357 -4.46 5.51 -20.17
CA ILE A 357 -4.65 6.45 -19.06
C ILE A 357 -3.49 7.43 -18.98
N LYS A 358 -2.25 6.95 -19.14
CA LYS A 358 -1.09 7.83 -19.20
C LYS A 358 -1.26 8.90 -20.27
N LYS A 359 -1.77 8.55 -21.45
CA LYS A 359 -2.03 9.52 -22.52
C LYS A 359 -3.06 10.57 -22.14
N ILE A 360 -4.13 10.20 -21.39
CA ILE A 360 -5.13 11.16 -20.91
C ILE A 360 -4.47 12.15 -19.94
N ILE A 361 -3.62 11.67 -19.03
CA ILE A 361 -2.87 12.50 -18.08
C ILE A 361 -1.91 13.43 -18.83
N ASP A 362 -1.10 12.88 -19.74
CA ASP A 362 -0.08 13.62 -20.50
C ASP A 362 -0.69 14.71 -21.42
N ASN A 363 -1.94 14.54 -21.84
CA ASN A 363 -2.69 15.55 -22.58
C ASN A 363 -3.14 16.75 -21.73
N GLY A 364 -2.87 16.71 -20.41
CA GLY A 364 -3.21 17.80 -19.50
C GLY A 364 -4.71 17.87 -19.15
N THR A 365 -5.41 16.74 -19.21
CA THR A 365 -6.82 16.65 -18.83
C THR A 365 -7.02 17.16 -17.38
N THR A 366 -8.08 17.92 -17.16
CA THR A 366 -8.46 18.48 -15.87
C THR A 366 -9.84 17.98 -15.44
N ILE A 367 -10.22 18.19 -14.18
CA ILE A 367 -11.57 17.83 -13.72
C ILE A 367 -12.63 18.61 -14.51
N GLY A 368 -12.35 19.85 -14.91
CA GLY A 368 -13.23 20.67 -15.73
C GLY A 368 -13.45 20.13 -17.13
N ASP A 369 -12.53 19.31 -17.65
CA ASP A 369 -12.74 18.61 -18.93
C ASP A 369 -13.63 17.37 -18.75
N ILE A 370 -13.60 16.75 -17.56
CA ILE A 370 -14.34 15.53 -17.24
C ILE A 370 -15.77 15.83 -16.82
N PHE A 371 -15.96 16.75 -15.87
CA PHE A 371 -17.25 17.07 -15.30
C PHE A 371 -17.61 18.56 -15.43
N GLU A 372 -18.89 18.84 -15.55
CA GLU A 372 -19.48 20.09 -15.07
C GLU A 372 -19.73 19.91 -13.58
N THR A 373 -19.31 20.87 -12.74
CA THR A 373 -19.37 20.78 -11.27
C THR A 373 -20.14 21.94 -10.65
N SER A 374 -20.83 21.68 -9.54
CA SER A 374 -21.49 22.72 -8.75
C SER A 374 -21.48 22.34 -7.27
N MET A 375 -21.33 23.32 -6.39
CA MET A 375 -21.49 23.18 -4.93
C MET A 375 -22.95 23.30 -4.49
N THR A 376 -23.86 23.61 -5.39
CA THR A 376 -25.30 23.73 -5.15
C THR A 376 -26.06 22.89 -6.16
N GLU A 377 -27.31 22.54 -5.82
CA GLU A 377 -28.18 21.76 -6.69
C GLU A 377 -28.37 22.42 -8.06
N VAL A 378 -28.17 21.64 -9.13
CA VAL A 378 -28.43 22.02 -10.51
C VAL A 378 -29.25 20.92 -11.18
N ALA A 379 -30.28 21.29 -11.88
CA ALA A 379 -31.14 20.33 -12.59
C ALA A 379 -30.33 19.50 -13.60
N GLY A 380 -30.46 18.15 -13.54
CA GLY A 380 -29.74 17.22 -14.40
C GLY A 380 -28.32 16.88 -13.95
N TYR A 381 -27.85 17.42 -12.82
CA TYR A 381 -26.61 16.97 -12.18
C TYR A 381 -26.90 15.90 -11.13
N ILE A 382 -25.94 15.04 -10.89
CA ILE A 382 -26.03 13.95 -9.89
C ILE A 382 -25.32 14.42 -8.62
N PRO A 383 -25.97 14.42 -7.44
CA PRO A 383 -25.31 14.71 -6.18
C PRO A 383 -24.36 13.56 -5.81
N THR A 384 -23.14 13.90 -5.41
CA THR A 384 -22.10 12.96 -5.00
C THR A 384 -21.47 13.41 -3.69
N ARG A 385 -21.12 12.44 -2.82
CA ARG A 385 -20.28 12.63 -1.65
C ARG A 385 -19.11 11.66 -1.79
N ALA A 386 -17.91 12.16 -1.90
CA ALA A 386 -16.73 11.34 -2.12
C ALA A 386 -15.50 12.06 -1.58
N GLY A 387 -14.88 11.49 -0.53
CA GLY A 387 -13.74 12.06 0.17
C GLY A 387 -14.09 13.16 1.18
N SER A 388 -15.32 13.70 1.19
CA SER A 388 -15.77 14.68 2.18
C SER A 388 -17.27 14.60 2.45
N ALA A 389 -17.71 15.26 3.54
CA ALA A 389 -19.14 15.41 3.86
C ALA A 389 -19.88 16.33 2.87
N GLU A 390 -19.15 17.10 2.08
CA GLU A 390 -19.75 18.05 1.14
C GLU A 390 -20.40 17.32 -0.03
N THR A 391 -21.61 17.75 -0.39
CA THR A 391 -22.26 17.27 -1.60
C THR A 391 -21.81 18.11 -2.78
N ILE A 392 -21.23 17.45 -3.78
CA ILE A 392 -20.86 18.07 -5.04
C ILE A 392 -21.80 17.54 -6.12
N TRP A 393 -22.35 18.43 -6.89
CA TRP A 393 -23.24 18.11 -8.00
C TRP A 393 -22.44 18.00 -9.28
N LEU A 394 -22.45 16.81 -9.89
CA LEU A 394 -21.66 16.47 -11.06
C LEU A 394 -22.52 16.17 -12.26
N LYS A 395 -22.05 16.58 -13.44
CA LYS A 395 -22.57 16.12 -14.72
C LYS A 395 -21.43 15.72 -15.61
N LEU A 396 -21.36 14.42 -15.96
CA LEU A 396 -20.32 13.89 -16.82
C LEU A 396 -20.42 14.47 -18.23
N LYS A 397 -19.30 14.93 -18.76
CA LYS A 397 -19.21 15.41 -20.13
C LYS A 397 -19.16 14.24 -21.11
N PRO A 398 -19.77 14.36 -22.30
CA PRO A 398 -19.79 13.26 -23.28
C PRO A 398 -18.39 12.77 -23.66
N GLY A 399 -18.18 11.43 -23.64
CA GLY A 399 -16.93 10.79 -24.02
C GLY A 399 -15.85 10.81 -22.95
N MET A 400 -16.16 11.28 -21.72
CA MET A 400 -15.20 11.39 -20.62
C MET A 400 -15.31 10.23 -19.61
N GLU A 401 -16.07 9.18 -19.91
CA GLU A 401 -16.29 8.04 -19.01
C GLU A 401 -14.96 7.38 -18.59
N LYS A 402 -14.03 7.20 -19.52
CA LYS A 402 -12.72 6.62 -19.24
C LYS A 402 -11.88 7.54 -18.34
N ALA A 403 -11.81 8.82 -18.64
CA ALA A 403 -11.10 9.78 -17.78
C ALA A 403 -11.71 9.84 -16.37
N ALA A 404 -13.04 9.87 -16.28
CA ALA A 404 -13.76 9.85 -15.00
C ALA A 404 -13.42 8.58 -14.19
N ALA A 405 -13.45 7.40 -14.82
CA ALA A 405 -13.20 6.14 -14.14
C ALA A 405 -11.80 6.03 -13.52
N PHE A 406 -10.76 6.55 -14.18
CA PHE A 406 -9.37 6.32 -13.79
C PHE A 406 -8.66 7.53 -13.19
N LEU A 407 -9.16 8.76 -13.42
CA LEU A 407 -8.61 10.00 -12.84
C LEU A 407 -9.45 10.53 -11.67
N GLU A 408 -10.76 10.31 -11.73
CA GLU A 408 -11.73 10.75 -10.71
C GLU A 408 -12.50 9.54 -10.15
N THR A 409 -11.79 8.46 -9.89
CA THR A 409 -12.34 7.15 -9.55
C THR A 409 -13.38 7.20 -8.43
N ARG A 410 -13.06 7.88 -7.32
CA ARG A 410 -13.94 8.01 -6.15
C ARG A 410 -15.22 8.79 -6.50
N ARG A 411 -15.08 9.95 -7.16
CA ARG A 411 -16.25 10.76 -7.58
C ARG A 411 -17.09 10.05 -8.61
N TYR A 412 -16.46 9.37 -9.57
CA TYR A 412 -17.19 8.64 -10.59
C TYR A 412 -17.90 7.40 -10.03
N ALA A 413 -17.31 6.75 -9.03
CA ALA A 413 -17.98 5.66 -8.29
C ALA A 413 -19.27 6.16 -7.63
N ALA A 414 -19.20 7.28 -6.89
CA ALA A 414 -20.37 7.93 -6.30
C ALA A 414 -21.39 8.36 -7.35
N TYR A 415 -20.94 8.94 -8.47
CA TYR A 415 -21.77 9.34 -9.60
C TYR A 415 -22.56 8.16 -10.19
N LEU A 416 -21.98 6.97 -10.24
CA LEU A 416 -22.62 5.74 -10.71
C LEU A 416 -23.42 5.01 -9.62
N GLY A 417 -23.48 5.56 -8.40
CA GLY A 417 -24.26 5.00 -7.28
C GLY A 417 -23.57 3.84 -6.55
N ALA A 418 -22.26 3.72 -6.66
CA ALA A 418 -21.46 2.90 -5.74
C ALA A 418 -21.41 3.57 -4.35
N THR A 419 -20.97 2.83 -3.33
CA THR A 419 -20.87 3.31 -1.97
C THR A 419 -19.54 4.02 -1.75
N THR A 420 -19.59 5.25 -1.28
CA THR A 420 -18.45 6.09 -0.92
C THR A 420 -18.60 6.68 0.48
N GLU A 421 -19.09 5.88 1.42
CA GLU A 421 -19.33 6.28 2.82
C GLU A 421 -18.49 5.47 3.82
N PHE A 422 -17.59 4.60 3.38
CA PHE A 422 -16.65 3.94 4.29
C PHE A 422 -15.73 4.97 4.96
N THR A 423 -15.25 4.61 6.15
CA THR A 423 -14.25 5.40 6.89
C THR A 423 -12.99 4.56 7.09
N LYS A 424 -11.84 5.13 6.74
CA LYS A 424 -10.52 4.55 6.96
C LYS A 424 -10.43 3.08 6.56
N GLY A 425 -10.56 2.84 5.27
CA GLY A 425 -10.35 1.53 4.67
C GLY A 425 -8.87 1.20 4.58
N GLU A 426 -8.39 0.38 5.50
CA GLU A 426 -6.98 0.07 5.73
C GLU A 426 -6.52 -1.17 4.97
N GLY A 427 -6.13 -2.21 5.71
CA GLY A 427 -5.53 -3.41 5.16
C GLY A 427 -6.49 -4.37 4.48
N VAL A 428 -5.97 -5.06 3.47
CA VAL A 428 -6.66 -6.16 2.77
C VAL A 428 -5.83 -7.43 2.87
N ALA A 429 -6.49 -8.55 3.19
CA ALA A 429 -5.87 -9.87 3.18
C ALA A 429 -6.76 -10.89 2.47
N PHE A 430 -6.14 -11.90 1.86
CA PHE A 430 -6.85 -13.00 1.21
C PHE A 430 -6.58 -14.32 1.90
N ASN A 431 -7.66 -15.11 2.11
CA ASN A 431 -7.57 -16.52 2.40
C ASN A 431 -7.91 -17.30 1.12
N GLU A 432 -6.89 -17.65 0.37
CA GLU A 432 -7.03 -18.31 -0.92
C GLU A 432 -7.72 -19.68 -0.83
N LYS A 433 -7.53 -20.38 0.29
CA LYS A 433 -8.13 -21.69 0.53
C LYS A 433 -9.66 -21.59 0.67
N ASP A 434 -10.12 -20.63 1.45
CA ASP A 434 -11.54 -20.47 1.77
C ASP A 434 -12.24 -19.50 0.83
N LYS A 435 -11.51 -18.88 -0.12
CA LYS A 435 -12.01 -17.87 -1.05
C LYS A 435 -12.65 -16.69 -0.32
N LYS A 436 -11.99 -16.24 0.73
CA LYS A 436 -12.39 -15.10 1.55
C LYS A 436 -11.38 -13.97 1.43
N MET A 437 -11.89 -12.78 1.43
CA MET A 437 -11.16 -11.53 1.58
C MET A 437 -11.50 -10.95 2.96
N TYR A 438 -10.51 -10.33 3.58
CA TYR A 438 -10.68 -9.56 4.80
C TYR A 438 -10.33 -8.11 4.50
N TYR A 439 -11.23 -7.20 4.89
CA TYR A 439 -11.06 -5.77 4.71
C TYR A 439 -11.17 -5.09 6.08
N ALA A 440 -10.07 -4.52 6.54
CA ALA A 440 -10.00 -3.83 7.81
C ALA A 440 -10.44 -2.37 7.67
N ILE A 441 -11.21 -1.90 8.62
CA ILE A 441 -11.61 -0.50 8.77
C ILE A 441 -11.17 -0.04 10.16
N SER A 442 -10.42 1.09 10.26
CA SER A 442 -9.90 1.56 11.55
C SER A 442 -10.99 1.92 12.55
N TYR A 443 -12.12 2.44 12.08
CA TYR A 443 -13.27 2.78 12.92
C TYR A 443 -14.56 2.90 12.08
N THR A 444 -15.71 2.68 12.72
CA THR A 444 -17.02 3.02 12.17
C THR A 444 -17.45 4.36 12.74
N GLN A 445 -17.31 5.43 12.00
CA GLN A 445 -17.62 6.80 12.41
C GLN A 445 -18.21 7.61 11.25
N SER A 446 -18.58 8.86 11.51
CA SER A 446 -18.98 9.85 10.48
C SER A 446 -19.99 9.28 9.46
N SER A 447 -19.56 9.15 8.21
CA SER A 447 -20.36 8.73 7.05
C SER A 447 -20.97 7.33 7.17
N MET A 448 -20.46 6.44 8.05
CA MET A 448 -21.00 5.10 8.25
C MET A 448 -22.09 5.04 9.32
N LEU A 449 -22.35 6.12 10.06
CA LEU A 449 -23.29 6.09 11.19
C LEU A 449 -24.75 6.20 10.74
N ALA A 450 -25.62 5.49 11.44
CA ALA A 450 -27.06 5.61 11.27
C ALA A 450 -27.57 7.04 11.55
N THR A 451 -26.84 7.83 12.33
CA THR A 451 -27.12 9.24 12.65
C THR A 451 -26.76 10.20 11.52
N ASP A 452 -25.87 9.81 10.59
CA ASP A 452 -25.54 10.59 9.39
C ASP A 452 -26.44 10.22 8.18
N ALA A 453 -27.50 9.46 8.44
CA ALA A 453 -28.39 8.93 7.40
C ALA A 453 -28.98 10.04 6.53
N GLY A 454 -28.85 9.86 5.24
CA GLY A 454 -29.36 10.73 4.19
C GLY A 454 -29.58 9.94 2.90
N PRO A 455 -30.10 10.57 1.85
CA PRO A 455 -30.38 9.86 0.59
C PRO A 455 -29.13 9.28 -0.10
N LEU A 456 -27.93 9.75 0.28
CA LEU A 456 -26.66 9.31 -0.29
C LEU A 456 -25.88 8.38 0.65
N THR A 457 -26.46 7.94 1.79
CA THR A 457 -25.75 7.14 2.81
C THR A 457 -26.36 5.74 2.94
N PRO A 458 -25.87 4.74 2.17
CA PRO A 458 -26.37 3.37 2.24
C PRO A 458 -25.87 2.62 3.49
N ILE A 459 -24.81 3.10 4.17
CA ILE A 459 -24.27 2.50 5.40
C ILE A 459 -24.90 3.18 6.60
N ARG A 460 -25.48 2.39 7.52
CA ARG A 460 -26.18 2.88 8.72
C ARG A 460 -25.86 1.99 9.92
N LEU A 461 -24.68 2.16 10.45
CA LEU A 461 -24.12 1.34 11.52
C LEU A 461 -24.03 2.10 12.86
N LYS A 462 -23.64 1.39 13.91
CA LYS A 462 -23.32 1.95 15.21
C LYS A 462 -21.88 2.43 15.23
N ASP A 463 -21.60 3.47 16.00
CA ASP A 463 -20.23 3.92 16.31
C ASP A 463 -19.40 2.77 16.91
N ASN A 464 -18.23 2.53 16.32
CA ASN A 464 -17.30 1.49 16.76
C ASN A 464 -15.86 1.98 16.55
N ASN A 465 -15.23 2.47 17.62
CA ASN A 465 -13.88 3.03 17.57
C ASN A 465 -12.78 2.01 17.23
N PRO A 466 -12.84 0.72 17.67
CA PRO A 466 -11.85 -0.27 17.24
C PRO A 466 -11.97 -0.68 15.77
N GLY A 467 -13.08 -0.35 15.12
CA GLY A 467 -13.39 -0.75 13.74
C GLY A 467 -13.65 -2.25 13.56
N PRO A 468 -14.44 -2.61 12.56
CA PRO A 468 -14.64 -4.00 12.17
C PRO A 468 -13.61 -4.46 11.12
N THR A 469 -13.51 -5.78 10.98
CA THR A 469 -12.92 -6.43 9.80
C THR A 469 -14.03 -7.19 9.08
N TYR A 470 -14.31 -6.82 7.87
CA TYR A 470 -15.30 -7.45 6.99
C TYR A 470 -14.75 -8.59 6.20
#